data_1d3dbc52cc496e3163128bad996e4df1
#
_entry.id   1d3dbc52cc496e3163128bad996e4df1
#
_cell.length_a   1.000
_cell.length_b   1.000
_cell.length_c   1.000
_cell.angle_alpha   90.00
_cell.angle_beta   90.00
_cell.angle_gamma   90.00
#
_symmetry.space_group_name_H-M   'P 1'
#
loop_
_entity.id
_entity.type
_entity.pdbx_description
1 polymer ?
#
loop_
_entity_poly.entity_id
_entity_poly.type
_entity_poly.pdbx_seq_one_letter_code
_entity_poly.pdbx_strand_id
1 'polypeptide(L)'
;MTDNKMKIFKICFLAAAVNFLLFHSSPLSAETGRSGASFLKIAPTAGSEAMGGAYTAAASGIGALYYNPAGMVYGRQAQAGFTHTAWIQGMTYDFAGSIVPVLWGNLGISVISMRSGEIDGRDSDGKETADFESSDTAFTVSAARELNGKNMLGVNVKFIRQMIADESAEGFAVDMGAMRELTDKVSVGLSVRNLGPDMKFIEEKYPLPLTFTLGGMFKFAGVFGLTADMAYEPVDEKKTFRMGMQLAPARFMVLRAGYMMKAVSAIYGNAESDSFDEDEGLGGGVGFNFGSYALDYSIKPYADLGTSQRVSFRIKF
;
A
#
# COMPACT_ATOMS: atom_id res chain seq x y z
N MET A 1 11.33 -21.28 -29.99
CA MET A 1 10.85 -19.88 -30.06
C MET A 1 10.56 -19.24 -28.71
N THR A 2 10.58 -19.97 -27.60
CA THR A 2 10.26 -19.52 -26.21
C THR A 2 11.45 -18.94 -25.45
N ASP A 3 12.68 -19.39 -25.71
CA ASP A 3 13.88 -19.00 -24.96
C ASP A 3 14.34 -17.54 -25.25
N ASN A 4 14.20 -17.09 -26.49
CA ASN A 4 14.57 -15.74 -26.90
C ASN A 4 13.62 -14.66 -26.35
N LYS A 5 12.30 -14.96 -26.23
CA LYS A 5 11.33 -14.04 -25.63
C LYS A 5 11.56 -13.87 -24.12
N MET A 6 12.02 -14.92 -23.46
CA MET A 6 12.36 -14.89 -22.04
C MET A 6 13.64 -14.12 -21.75
N LYS A 7 14.66 -14.21 -22.63
CA LYS A 7 15.88 -13.41 -22.56
C LYS A 7 15.59 -11.92 -22.78
N ILE A 8 14.78 -11.58 -23.78
CA ILE A 8 14.38 -10.20 -24.08
C ILE A 8 13.61 -9.61 -22.90
N PHE A 9 12.66 -10.35 -22.30
CA PHE A 9 11.91 -9.89 -21.15
C PHE A 9 12.81 -9.67 -19.91
N LYS A 10 13.78 -10.57 -19.66
CA LYS A 10 14.77 -10.39 -18.58
C LYS A 10 15.64 -9.16 -18.81
N ILE A 11 16.06 -8.90 -20.04
CA ILE A 11 16.86 -7.72 -20.40
C ILE A 11 16.02 -6.45 -20.28
N CYS A 12 14.79 -6.43 -20.76
CA CYS A 12 13.89 -5.27 -20.63
C CYS A 12 13.51 -5.00 -19.17
N PHE A 13 13.31 -6.04 -18.36
CA PHE A 13 13.03 -5.90 -16.93
C PHE A 13 14.25 -5.40 -16.17
N LEU A 14 15.45 -5.93 -16.47
CA LEU A 14 16.70 -5.46 -15.87
C LEU A 14 17.03 -4.04 -16.34
N ALA A 15 16.80 -3.71 -17.61
CA ALA A 15 16.98 -2.36 -18.15
C ALA A 15 15.98 -1.37 -17.53
N ALA A 16 14.72 -1.76 -17.30
CA ALA A 16 13.73 -0.95 -16.61
C ALA A 16 14.11 -0.74 -15.13
N ALA A 17 14.60 -1.77 -14.45
CA ALA A 17 15.08 -1.68 -13.07
C ALA A 17 16.35 -0.81 -12.97
N VAL A 18 17.29 -0.94 -13.91
CA VAL A 18 18.51 -0.11 -13.99
C VAL A 18 18.17 1.33 -14.36
N ASN A 19 17.26 1.56 -15.32
CA ASN A 19 16.79 2.91 -15.63
C ASN A 19 16.04 3.53 -14.44
N PHE A 20 15.20 2.77 -13.72
CA PHE A 20 14.53 3.24 -12.48
C PHE A 20 15.56 3.64 -11.41
N LEU A 21 16.70 2.94 -11.32
CA LEU A 21 17.81 3.27 -10.41
C LEU A 21 18.65 4.47 -10.89
N LEU A 22 18.77 4.69 -12.21
CA LEU A 22 19.62 5.74 -12.80
C LEU A 22 18.88 7.07 -13.05
N PHE A 23 17.53 7.09 -13.02
CA PHE A 23 16.77 8.30 -13.24
C PHE A 23 16.81 9.19 -11.99
N HIS A 24 17.60 10.26 -12.12
CA HIS A 24 17.69 11.50 -11.35
C HIS A 24 18.49 11.46 -10.04
N SER A 25 19.73 11.83 -10.18
CA SER A 25 20.50 12.56 -9.17
C SER A 25 20.19 14.07 -9.26
N SER A 26 18.96 14.46 -8.90
CA SER A 26 18.70 15.86 -8.58
C SER A 26 19.03 16.08 -7.10
N PRO A 27 19.61 17.23 -6.70
CA PRO A 27 19.81 17.54 -5.28
C PRO A 27 18.44 17.57 -4.61
N LEU A 28 18.18 16.62 -3.71
CA LEU A 28 16.93 16.50 -2.99
C LEU A 28 16.86 17.56 -1.87
N SER A 29 16.09 18.60 -2.10
CA SER A 29 15.36 19.26 -1.03
C SER A 29 14.06 18.49 -0.85
N ALA A 30 14.04 17.52 0.04
CA ALA A 30 12.81 16.78 0.34
C ALA A 30 11.89 17.69 1.18
N GLU A 31 11.00 18.42 0.54
CA GLU A 31 9.84 19.01 1.19
C GLU A 31 8.77 17.93 1.25
N THR A 32 8.47 17.43 2.45
CA THR A 32 7.35 16.50 2.71
C THR A 32 6.02 17.24 2.61
N GLY A 33 4.99 16.59 2.06
CA GLY A 33 3.61 17.12 2.08
C GLY A 33 3.17 17.87 0.83
N ARG A 34 3.79 17.66 -0.34
CA ARG A 34 3.34 18.26 -1.60
C ARG A 34 2.09 17.61 -2.19
N SER A 35 1.87 16.33 -1.90
CA SER A 35 0.70 15.60 -2.43
C SER A 35 -0.52 15.77 -1.54
N GLY A 36 -1.69 15.98 -2.16
CA GLY A 36 -2.99 15.82 -1.52
C GLY A 36 -3.34 14.37 -1.25
N ALA A 37 -4.48 14.14 -0.57
CA ALA A 37 -5.03 12.81 -0.29
C ALA A 37 -4.01 11.83 0.34
N SER A 38 -3.19 12.30 1.29
CA SER A 38 -2.11 11.54 1.93
C SER A 38 -2.59 10.24 2.60
N PHE A 39 -3.87 10.14 3.00
CA PHE A 39 -4.47 8.93 3.54
C PHE A 39 -4.38 7.73 2.56
N LEU A 40 -4.24 7.97 1.25
CA LEU A 40 -4.03 6.95 0.23
C LEU A 40 -2.64 6.28 0.32
N LYS A 41 -1.72 6.79 1.13
CA LYS A 41 -0.40 6.19 1.38
C LYS A 41 -0.40 5.21 2.56
N ILE A 42 -1.44 5.23 3.39
CA ILE A 42 -1.54 4.40 4.60
C ILE A 42 -1.85 2.94 4.22
N ALA A 43 -1.11 2.01 4.79
CA ALA A 43 -1.31 0.56 4.58
C ALA A 43 -2.68 0.10 5.12
N PRO A 44 -3.53 -0.56 4.31
CA PRO A 44 -4.91 -0.79 4.71
C PRO A 44 -5.13 -2.08 5.52
N THR A 45 -4.21 -3.03 5.54
CA THR A 45 -4.43 -4.32 6.25
C THR A 45 -3.33 -4.62 7.26
N ALA A 46 -3.69 -5.27 8.37
CA ALA A 46 -2.75 -5.66 9.40
C ALA A 46 -1.63 -6.57 8.85
N GLY A 47 -1.98 -7.52 7.99
CA GLY A 47 -0.99 -8.44 7.42
C GLY A 47 0.05 -7.75 6.54
N SER A 48 -0.33 -6.73 5.76
CA SER A 48 0.61 -5.98 4.92
C SER A 48 1.45 -5.00 5.74
N GLU A 49 0.86 -4.35 6.73
CA GLU A 49 1.59 -3.44 7.62
C GLU A 49 2.64 -4.17 8.43
N ALA A 50 2.28 -5.35 8.98
CA ALA A 50 3.23 -6.19 9.70
C ALA A 50 4.44 -6.61 8.85
N MET A 51 4.34 -6.56 7.52
CA MET A 51 5.45 -6.79 6.57
C MET A 51 6.13 -5.49 6.12
N GLY A 52 5.97 -4.38 6.87
CA GLY A 52 6.54 -3.08 6.55
C GLY A 52 6.00 -2.48 5.24
N GLY A 53 4.83 -2.94 4.75
CA GLY A 53 4.28 -2.54 3.46
C GLY A 53 4.97 -3.15 2.23
N ALA A 54 5.91 -4.08 2.39
CA ALA A 54 6.55 -4.83 1.31
C ALA A 54 5.59 -5.90 0.77
N TYR A 55 4.61 -5.50 -0.02
CA TYR A 55 3.48 -6.36 -0.37
C TYR A 55 3.16 -6.41 -1.87
N THR A 56 3.89 -5.69 -2.74
CA THR A 56 3.58 -5.57 -4.17
C THR A 56 3.65 -6.90 -4.92
N ALA A 57 4.65 -7.74 -4.65
CA ALA A 57 4.78 -9.09 -5.22
C ALA A 57 4.10 -10.18 -4.36
N ALA A 58 3.70 -9.85 -3.13
CA ALA A 58 2.98 -10.73 -2.21
C ALA A 58 1.48 -10.44 -2.19
N ALA A 59 1.02 -9.45 -2.94
CA ALA A 59 -0.36 -8.99 -2.93
C ALA A 59 -1.34 -10.14 -3.17
N SER A 60 -2.25 -10.31 -2.23
CA SER A 60 -3.28 -11.34 -2.26
C SER A 60 -4.45 -10.97 -1.34
N GLY A 61 -5.60 -11.63 -1.52
CA GLY A 61 -6.77 -11.31 -0.74
C GLY A 61 -7.18 -9.84 -0.90
N ILE A 62 -7.89 -9.30 0.11
CA ILE A 62 -8.37 -7.91 0.07
C ILE A 62 -7.23 -6.88 0.05
N GLY A 63 -6.03 -7.22 0.55
CA GLY A 63 -4.85 -6.35 0.46
C GLY A 63 -4.40 -6.09 -0.99
N ALA A 64 -4.73 -6.97 -1.94
CA ALA A 64 -4.44 -6.78 -3.35
C ALA A 64 -5.18 -5.58 -3.95
N LEU A 65 -6.39 -5.26 -3.46
CA LEU A 65 -7.18 -4.11 -3.89
C LEU A 65 -6.45 -2.77 -3.73
N TYR A 66 -5.47 -2.74 -2.83
CA TYR A 66 -4.67 -1.54 -2.56
C TYR A 66 -3.25 -1.62 -3.14
N TYR A 67 -2.51 -2.69 -2.87
CA TYR A 67 -1.07 -2.75 -3.20
C TYR A 67 -0.79 -3.05 -4.66
N ASN A 68 -1.49 -4.03 -5.22
CA ASN A 68 -1.32 -4.49 -6.59
C ASN A 68 -2.56 -5.27 -7.02
N PRO A 69 -3.47 -4.67 -7.80
CA PRO A 69 -4.72 -5.31 -8.18
C PRO A 69 -4.53 -6.64 -8.94
N ALA A 70 -3.39 -6.87 -9.60
CA ALA A 70 -3.09 -8.15 -10.23
C ALA A 70 -3.13 -9.33 -9.22
N GLY A 71 -2.82 -9.07 -7.96
CA GLY A 71 -2.85 -10.08 -6.89
C GLY A 71 -4.25 -10.60 -6.53
N MET A 72 -5.32 -9.95 -6.97
CA MET A 72 -6.69 -10.46 -6.79
C MET A 72 -6.89 -11.82 -7.46
N VAL A 73 -6.14 -12.13 -8.50
CA VAL A 73 -6.20 -13.42 -9.24
C VAL A 73 -5.98 -14.63 -8.33
N TYR A 74 -5.24 -14.47 -7.23
CA TYR A 74 -5.08 -15.54 -6.23
C TYR A 74 -6.36 -15.84 -5.41
N GLY A 75 -7.35 -14.97 -5.48
CA GLY A 75 -8.68 -15.17 -4.87
C GLY A 75 -9.54 -16.15 -5.69
N ARG A 76 -9.38 -17.47 -5.47
CA ARG A 76 -10.16 -18.50 -6.15
C ARG A 76 -11.59 -18.64 -5.61
N GLN A 77 -11.91 -18.05 -4.49
CA GLN A 77 -13.21 -18.02 -3.82
C GLN A 77 -13.59 -16.57 -3.57
N ALA A 78 -14.89 -16.31 -3.51
CA ALA A 78 -15.38 -15.02 -3.06
C ALA A 78 -14.88 -14.76 -1.63
N GLN A 79 -14.48 -13.54 -1.37
CA GLN A 79 -13.97 -13.14 -0.07
C GLN A 79 -14.33 -11.70 0.24
N ALA A 80 -14.53 -11.43 1.51
CA ALA A 80 -14.72 -10.08 2.03
C ALA A 80 -13.87 -9.90 3.28
N GLY A 81 -13.56 -8.66 3.60
CA GLY A 81 -12.82 -8.37 4.82
C GLY A 81 -12.91 -6.92 5.20
N PHE A 82 -12.58 -6.68 6.46
CA PHE A 82 -12.61 -5.38 7.10
C PHE A 82 -11.37 -5.22 7.97
N THR A 83 -10.83 -4.01 8.02
CA THR A 83 -9.73 -3.63 8.91
C THR A 83 -10.10 -2.37 9.64
N HIS A 84 -9.93 -2.39 10.94
CA HIS A 84 -9.96 -1.20 11.80
C HIS A 84 -8.56 -0.86 12.27
N THR A 85 -8.18 0.41 12.16
CA THR A 85 -6.90 0.93 12.61
C THR A 85 -7.10 2.07 13.60
N ALA A 86 -6.61 1.89 14.81
CA ALA A 86 -6.33 3.00 15.70
C ALA A 86 -5.04 3.67 15.19
N TRP A 87 -5.23 4.82 14.54
CA TRP A 87 -4.13 5.58 13.96
C TRP A 87 -3.52 6.53 14.99
N ILE A 88 -2.44 7.19 14.63
CA ILE A 88 -1.78 8.18 15.51
C ILE A 88 -2.73 9.34 15.86
N GLN A 89 -2.49 10.00 17.00
CA GLN A 89 -3.23 11.20 17.45
C GLN A 89 -4.76 11.03 17.52
N GLY A 90 -5.24 9.83 17.85
CA GLY A 90 -6.67 9.57 17.99
C GLY A 90 -7.46 9.44 16.69
N MET A 91 -6.80 9.56 15.54
CA MET A 91 -7.43 9.31 14.25
C MET A 91 -7.78 7.84 14.07
N THR A 92 -8.79 7.56 13.24
CA THR A 92 -9.17 6.22 12.83
C THR A 92 -9.03 6.04 11.33
N TYR A 93 -8.61 4.84 10.92
CA TYR A 93 -8.50 4.48 9.52
C TYR A 93 -9.12 3.10 9.30
N ASP A 94 -10.19 3.06 8.53
CA ASP A 94 -10.97 1.86 8.25
C ASP A 94 -10.83 1.46 6.78
N PHE A 95 -10.73 0.17 6.54
CA PHE A 95 -10.70 -0.42 5.20
C PHE A 95 -11.66 -1.59 5.12
N ALA A 96 -12.50 -1.59 4.11
CA ALA A 96 -13.33 -2.75 3.77
C ALA A 96 -13.17 -3.09 2.30
N GLY A 97 -13.20 -4.39 1.98
CA GLY A 97 -13.10 -4.83 0.59
C GLY A 97 -13.71 -6.20 0.35
N SER A 98 -14.09 -6.44 -0.89
CA SER A 98 -14.59 -7.72 -1.36
C SER A 98 -14.02 -8.05 -2.74
N ILE A 99 -13.75 -9.33 -2.98
CA ILE A 99 -13.30 -9.87 -4.26
C ILE A 99 -14.19 -11.04 -4.61
N VAL A 100 -14.66 -11.07 -5.85
CA VAL A 100 -15.51 -12.12 -6.39
C VAL A 100 -14.88 -12.65 -7.67
N PRO A 101 -14.58 -13.97 -7.77
CA PRO A 101 -14.16 -14.58 -9.02
C PRO A 101 -15.31 -14.59 -10.03
N VAL A 102 -14.98 -14.28 -11.29
CA VAL A 102 -15.89 -14.31 -12.42
C VAL A 102 -15.27 -15.12 -13.56
N LEU A 103 -16.03 -15.43 -14.62
CA LEU A 103 -15.56 -16.31 -15.72
C LEU A 103 -14.24 -15.88 -16.37
N TRP A 104 -13.94 -14.58 -16.44
CA TRP A 104 -12.76 -14.04 -17.11
C TRP A 104 -11.66 -13.55 -16.15
N GLY A 105 -11.87 -13.60 -14.83
CA GLY A 105 -10.91 -13.12 -13.84
C GLY A 105 -11.54 -12.84 -12.47
N ASN A 106 -11.18 -11.75 -11.84
CA ASN A 106 -11.70 -11.33 -10.54
C ASN A 106 -12.19 -9.88 -10.60
N LEU A 107 -13.34 -9.62 -10.00
CA LEU A 107 -13.83 -8.28 -9.70
C LEU A 107 -13.65 -7.97 -8.23
N GLY A 108 -13.40 -6.71 -7.90
CA GLY A 108 -13.26 -6.26 -6.52
C GLY A 108 -13.86 -4.89 -6.30
N ILE A 109 -14.28 -4.66 -5.07
CA ILE A 109 -14.66 -3.33 -4.58
C ILE A 109 -14.00 -3.10 -3.24
N SER A 110 -13.64 -1.86 -2.94
CA SER A 110 -13.17 -1.49 -1.60
C SER A 110 -13.50 -0.06 -1.26
N VAL A 111 -13.49 0.21 0.05
CA VAL A 111 -13.61 1.55 0.61
C VAL A 111 -12.53 1.75 1.67
N ILE A 112 -11.91 2.91 1.66
CA ILE A 112 -11.05 3.45 2.70
C ILE A 112 -11.78 4.63 3.31
N SER A 113 -11.78 4.74 4.64
CA SER A 113 -12.28 5.89 5.37
C SER A 113 -11.29 6.26 6.47
N MET A 114 -10.86 7.50 6.49
CA MET A 114 -10.04 8.08 7.56
C MET A 114 -10.82 9.22 8.22
N ARG A 115 -10.75 9.30 9.56
CA ARG A 115 -11.41 10.35 10.34
C ARG A 115 -10.46 10.88 11.41
N SER A 116 -10.43 12.20 11.57
CA SER A 116 -9.59 12.84 12.57
C SER A 116 -10.14 12.75 13.98
N GLY A 117 -11.46 12.53 14.14
CA GLY A 117 -12.17 12.91 15.35
C GLY A 117 -12.37 14.43 15.45
N GLU A 118 -12.84 14.88 16.59
CA GLU A 118 -13.11 16.29 16.87
C GLU A 118 -11.79 17.08 17.03
N ILE A 119 -11.68 18.20 16.34
CA ILE A 119 -10.51 19.10 16.35
C ILE A 119 -10.96 20.44 16.93
N ASP A 120 -10.29 20.90 17.99
CA ASP A 120 -10.55 22.19 18.62
C ASP A 120 -10.33 23.33 17.61
N GLY A 121 -11.41 24.04 17.27
CA GLY A 121 -11.35 25.18 16.36
C GLY A 121 -10.74 26.41 17.04
N ARG A 122 -9.83 27.13 16.32
CA ARG A 122 -9.27 28.40 16.78
C ARG A 122 -9.19 29.39 15.64
N ASP A 123 -9.49 30.65 15.93
CA ASP A 123 -9.31 31.76 14.97
C ASP A 123 -7.83 32.20 14.89
N SER A 124 -7.56 33.18 14.03
CA SER A 124 -6.21 33.75 13.83
C SER A 124 -5.61 34.39 15.11
N ASP A 125 -6.44 34.75 16.06
CA ASP A 125 -6.03 35.35 17.34
C ASP A 125 -5.91 34.27 18.46
N GLY A 126 -6.11 32.97 18.12
CA GLY A 126 -6.00 31.84 19.01
C GLY A 126 -7.23 31.64 19.91
N LYS A 127 -8.33 32.38 19.69
CA LYS A 127 -9.57 32.24 20.42
C LYS A 127 -10.33 31.01 19.93
N GLU A 128 -10.94 30.28 20.87
CA GLU A 128 -11.75 29.10 20.57
C GLU A 128 -12.95 29.44 19.67
N THR A 129 -13.13 28.65 18.64
CA THR A 129 -14.25 28.69 17.70
C THR A 129 -15.01 27.35 17.78
N ALA A 130 -15.95 27.11 16.88
CA ALA A 130 -16.61 25.81 16.80
C ALA A 130 -15.60 24.72 16.40
N ASP A 131 -15.70 23.57 17.07
CA ASP A 131 -14.93 22.38 16.74
C ASP A 131 -15.34 21.85 15.37
N PHE A 132 -14.42 21.17 14.69
CA PHE A 132 -14.66 20.60 13.36
C PHE A 132 -14.04 19.21 13.23
N GLU A 133 -14.49 18.47 12.22
CA GLU A 133 -13.94 17.14 11.88
C GLU A 133 -13.34 17.16 10.47
N SER A 134 -12.36 16.27 10.26
CA SER A 134 -11.86 15.96 8.93
C SER A 134 -12.16 14.50 8.60
N SER A 135 -12.61 14.26 7.37
CA SER A 135 -12.85 12.91 6.88
C SER A 135 -12.41 12.74 5.44
N ASP A 136 -11.67 11.67 5.17
CA ASP A 136 -11.19 11.29 3.87
C ASP A 136 -11.79 9.93 3.47
N THR A 137 -12.26 9.80 2.25
CA THR A 137 -12.85 8.56 1.75
C THR A 137 -12.34 8.26 0.34
N ALA A 138 -12.03 6.99 0.08
CA ALA A 138 -11.76 6.50 -1.27
C ALA A 138 -12.60 5.24 -1.55
N PHE A 139 -13.44 5.30 -2.57
CA PHE A 139 -14.16 4.15 -3.10
C PHE A 139 -13.44 3.61 -4.34
N THR A 140 -13.24 2.30 -4.41
CA THR A 140 -12.46 1.66 -5.49
C THR A 140 -13.24 0.52 -6.12
N VAL A 141 -13.24 0.48 -7.45
CA VAL A 141 -13.68 -0.68 -8.25
C VAL A 141 -12.47 -1.27 -8.95
N SER A 142 -12.36 -2.58 -8.91
CA SER A 142 -11.15 -3.31 -9.32
C SER A 142 -11.49 -4.45 -10.27
N ALA A 143 -10.59 -4.71 -11.22
CA ALA A 143 -10.64 -5.87 -12.09
C ALA A 143 -9.23 -6.48 -12.24
N ALA A 144 -9.14 -7.81 -12.26
CA ALA A 144 -7.89 -8.51 -12.48
C ALA A 144 -8.08 -9.77 -13.31
N ARG A 145 -7.03 -10.11 -14.07
CA ARG A 145 -7.03 -11.29 -14.94
C ARG A 145 -5.66 -11.95 -14.98
N GLU A 146 -5.68 -13.28 -15.00
CA GLU A 146 -4.54 -14.10 -15.37
C GLU A 146 -4.47 -14.21 -16.90
N LEU A 147 -3.28 -13.97 -17.48
CA LEU A 147 -3.09 -14.03 -18.92
C LEU A 147 -2.64 -15.41 -19.43
N ASN A 148 -1.72 -16.08 -18.73
CA ASN A 148 -1.09 -17.33 -19.19
C ASN A 148 -0.47 -18.16 -18.05
N GLY A 149 -1.19 -18.39 -16.98
CA GLY A 149 -0.75 -19.22 -15.85
C GLY A 149 0.35 -18.63 -14.97
N LYS A 150 1.03 -17.58 -15.44
CA LYS A 150 2.18 -16.96 -14.72
C LYS A 150 2.18 -15.44 -14.73
N ASN A 151 1.44 -14.81 -15.61
CA ASN A 151 1.34 -13.36 -15.71
C ASN A 151 -0.06 -12.91 -15.34
N MET A 152 -0.17 -11.97 -14.43
CA MET A 152 -1.40 -11.42 -13.92
C MET A 152 -1.39 -9.91 -14.11
N LEU A 153 -2.51 -9.35 -14.52
CA LEU A 153 -2.74 -7.92 -14.65
C LEU A 153 -3.97 -7.52 -13.83
N GLY A 154 -3.97 -6.29 -13.37
CA GLY A 154 -5.10 -5.72 -12.66
C GLY A 154 -5.16 -4.20 -12.78
N VAL A 155 -6.35 -3.66 -12.60
CA VAL A 155 -6.64 -2.23 -12.64
C VAL A 155 -7.63 -1.89 -11.53
N ASN A 156 -7.44 -0.71 -10.94
CA ASN A 156 -8.38 -0.06 -10.03
C ASN A 156 -8.81 1.26 -10.63
N VAL A 157 -10.07 1.63 -10.41
CA VAL A 157 -10.59 3.00 -10.60
C VAL A 157 -11.08 3.47 -9.24
N LYS A 158 -10.59 4.62 -8.79
CA LYS A 158 -10.89 5.21 -7.49
C LYS A 158 -11.70 6.50 -7.65
N PHE A 159 -12.66 6.68 -6.79
CA PHE A 159 -13.28 7.96 -6.48
C PHE A 159 -12.82 8.38 -5.08
N ILE A 160 -12.32 9.60 -4.95
CA ILE A 160 -11.69 10.15 -3.74
C ILE A 160 -12.49 11.36 -3.32
N ARG A 161 -12.79 11.46 -2.02
CA ARG A 161 -13.41 12.63 -1.41
C ARG A 161 -12.71 12.95 -0.10
N GLN A 162 -12.33 14.21 0.07
CA GLN A 162 -11.79 14.77 1.30
C GLN A 162 -12.73 15.85 1.80
N MET A 163 -12.96 15.90 3.10
CA MET A 163 -13.78 16.91 3.77
C MET A 163 -13.03 17.45 4.98
N ILE A 164 -12.99 18.76 5.12
CA ILE A 164 -12.46 19.46 6.29
C ILE A 164 -13.51 20.52 6.65
N ALA A 165 -14.13 20.40 7.82
CA ALA A 165 -15.27 21.22 8.19
C ALA A 165 -16.37 21.19 7.11
N ASP A 166 -16.75 22.34 6.54
CA ASP A 166 -17.78 22.48 5.53
C ASP A 166 -17.26 22.40 4.08
N GLU A 167 -15.93 22.32 3.89
CA GLU A 167 -15.30 22.30 2.59
C GLU A 167 -15.00 20.88 2.12
N SER A 168 -15.11 20.63 0.82
CA SER A 168 -14.81 19.32 0.24
C SER A 168 -14.05 19.39 -1.05
N ALA A 169 -13.20 18.38 -1.29
CA ALA A 169 -12.53 18.15 -2.56
C ALA A 169 -12.83 16.73 -3.07
N GLU A 170 -13.01 16.60 -4.36
CA GLU A 170 -13.26 15.33 -5.02
C GLU A 170 -12.22 15.08 -6.11
N GLY A 171 -11.90 13.80 -6.36
CA GLY A 171 -10.93 13.41 -7.36
C GLY A 171 -11.12 11.97 -7.83
N PHE A 172 -10.42 11.64 -8.92
CA PHE A 172 -10.37 10.31 -9.48
C PHE A 172 -8.94 9.86 -9.67
N ALA A 173 -8.69 8.57 -9.49
CA ALA A 173 -7.40 7.97 -9.75
C ALA A 173 -7.54 6.58 -10.38
N VAL A 174 -6.49 6.16 -11.07
CA VAL A 174 -6.36 4.82 -11.61
C VAL A 174 -5.11 4.18 -11.02
N ASP A 175 -5.21 2.91 -10.62
CA ASP A 175 -4.03 2.09 -10.33
C ASP A 175 -3.91 1.00 -11.40
N MET A 176 -2.68 0.64 -11.70
CA MET A 176 -2.34 -0.48 -12.56
C MET A 176 -1.38 -1.41 -11.85
N GLY A 177 -1.61 -2.71 -12.01
CA GLY A 177 -0.77 -3.74 -11.40
C GLY A 177 -0.42 -4.84 -12.36
N ALA A 178 0.80 -5.34 -12.25
CA ALA A 178 1.26 -6.53 -12.92
C ALA A 178 2.02 -7.42 -11.93
N MET A 179 1.81 -8.73 -12.03
CA MET A 179 2.57 -9.73 -11.27
C MET A 179 2.99 -10.87 -12.18
N ARG A 180 4.13 -11.47 -11.88
CA ARG A 180 4.63 -12.64 -12.57
C ARG A 180 5.28 -13.63 -11.62
N GLU A 181 4.87 -14.89 -11.73
CA GLU A 181 5.56 -16.01 -11.12
C GLU A 181 6.73 -16.44 -12.00
N LEU A 182 7.95 -16.14 -11.56
CA LEU A 182 9.17 -16.54 -12.26
C LEU A 182 9.43 -18.04 -12.06
N THR A 183 9.22 -18.51 -10.84
CA THR A 183 9.27 -19.90 -10.42
C THR A 183 8.20 -20.13 -9.34
N ASP A 184 8.00 -21.37 -8.90
CA ASP A 184 7.09 -21.69 -7.79
C ASP A 184 7.49 -21.01 -6.46
N LYS A 185 8.74 -20.52 -6.37
CA LYS A 185 9.31 -19.89 -5.18
C LYS A 185 9.49 -18.37 -5.31
N VAL A 186 9.58 -17.85 -6.54
CA VAL A 186 9.92 -16.44 -6.80
C VAL A 186 8.83 -15.79 -7.63
N SER A 187 8.30 -14.71 -7.12
CA SER A 187 7.40 -13.80 -7.85
C SER A 187 7.93 -12.38 -7.84
N VAL A 188 7.55 -11.63 -8.86
CA VAL A 188 7.84 -10.20 -8.99
C VAL A 188 6.55 -9.46 -9.28
N GLY A 189 6.47 -8.21 -8.81
CA GLY A 189 5.31 -7.35 -8.99
C GLY A 189 5.72 -5.93 -9.34
N LEU A 190 4.91 -5.29 -10.15
CA LEU A 190 4.99 -3.87 -10.48
C LEU A 190 3.63 -3.25 -10.24
N SER A 191 3.58 -2.09 -9.60
CA SER A 191 2.36 -1.31 -9.47
C SER A 191 2.60 0.17 -9.70
N VAL A 192 1.62 0.82 -10.30
CA VAL A 192 1.48 2.28 -10.40
C VAL A 192 0.19 2.61 -9.70
N ARG A 193 0.23 3.47 -8.68
CA ARG A 193 -0.95 3.83 -7.88
C ARG A 193 -1.20 5.32 -7.92
N ASN A 194 -2.48 5.66 -7.80
CA ASN A 194 -2.97 7.03 -7.69
C ASN A 194 -2.60 7.92 -8.89
N LEU A 195 -2.62 7.35 -10.10
CA LEU A 195 -2.47 8.12 -11.34
C LEU A 195 -3.79 8.84 -11.63
N GLY A 196 -3.81 10.16 -11.55
CA GLY A 196 -5.00 10.98 -11.77
C GLY A 196 -4.68 12.47 -11.89
N PRO A 197 -5.68 13.30 -12.19
CA PRO A 197 -5.54 14.75 -12.19
C PRO A 197 -5.38 15.27 -10.75
N ASP A 198 -4.89 16.49 -10.64
CA ASP A 198 -4.85 17.21 -9.38
C ASP A 198 -6.26 17.36 -8.78
N MET A 199 -6.35 17.22 -7.47
CA MET A 199 -7.54 17.56 -6.71
C MET A 199 -7.55 19.05 -6.39
N LYS A 200 -8.74 19.66 -6.46
CA LYS A 200 -8.91 21.07 -6.10
C LYS A 200 -9.61 21.16 -4.74
N PHE A 201 -8.94 21.78 -3.78
CA PHE A 201 -9.51 22.12 -2.47
C PHE A 201 -9.63 23.63 -2.37
N ILE A 202 -10.86 24.14 -2.27
CA ILE A 202 -11.20 25.58 -2.34
C ILE A 202 -10.68 26.19 -3.67
N GLU A 203 -9.53 26.84 -3.66
CA GLU A 203 -8.91 27.46 -4.83
C GLU A 203 -7.61 26.82 -5.28
N GLU A 204 -6.95 26.08 -4.40
CA GLU A 204 -5.65 25.46 -4.66
C GLU A 204 -5.77 24.03 -5.22
N LYS A 205 -4.81 23.67 -6.07
CA LYS A 205 -4.71 22.33 -6.66
C LYS A 205 -3.56 21.57 -6.05
N TYR A 206 -3.83 20.33 -5.68
CA TYR A 206 -2.85 19.42 -5.11
C TYR A 206 -2.76 18.15 -5.94
N PRO A 207 -1.57 17.75 -6.40
CA PRO A 207 -1.41 16.48 -7.12
C PRO A 207 -1.70 15.29 -6.19
N LEU A 208 -2.19 14.21 -6.77
CA LEU A 208 -2.37 12.96 -6.05
C LEU A 208 -1.02 12.29 -5.73
N PRO A 209 -0.93 11.42 -4.69
CA PRO A 209 0.30 10.76 -4.28
C PRO A 209 0.66 9.61 -5.25
N LEU A 210 1.03 9.98 -6.49
CA LEU A 210 1.46 9.03 -7.52
C LEU A 210 2.62 8.20 -6.99
N THR A 211 2.49 6.87 -7.06
CA THR A 211 3.46 5.93 -6.50
C THR A 211 3.78 4.84 -7.51
N PHE A 212 5.06 4.67 -7.84
CA PHE A 212 5.58 3.54 -8.59
C PHE A 212 6.21 2.56 -7.62
N THR A 213 5.88 1.27 -7.70
CA THR A 213 6.48 0.26 -6.82
C THR A 213 6.91 -0.97 -7.61
N LEU A 214 8.15 -1.39 -7.38
CA LEU A 214 8.70 -2.67 -7.85
C LEU A 214 8.91 -3.56 -6.64
N GLY A 215 8.38 -4.79 -6.68
CA GLY A 215 8.45 -5.74 -5.58
C GLY A 215 8.95 -7.12 -6.00
N GLY A 216 9.55 -7.81 -5.05
CA GLY A 216 9.95 -9.20 -5.14
C GLY A 216 9.46 -10.01 -3.95
N MET A 217 9.10 -11.28 -4.17
CA MET A 217 8.77 -12.23 -3.13
C MET A 217 9.53 -13.54 -3.34
N PHE A 218 10.11 -14.07 -2.28
CA PHE A 218 10.73 -15.38 -2.24
C PHE A 218 10.06 -16.27 -1.18
N LYS A 219 9.60 -17.45 -1.58
CA LYS A 219 8.98 -18.47 -0.72
C LYS A 219 9.92 -19.63 -0.49
N PHE A 220 10.13 -20.03 0.75
CA PHE A 220 10.98 -21.15 1.13
C PHE A 220 10.20 -22.19 1.95
N ALA A 221 10.32 -23.46 1.55
CA ALA A 221 9.72 -24.61 2.24
C ALA A 221 8.20 -24.50 2.52
N GLY A 222 7.49 -23.60 1.84
CA GLY A 222 6.05 -23.38 2.01
C GLY A 222 5.64 -22.70 3.33
N VAL A 223 6.59 -22.45 4.24
CA VAL A 223 6.33 -21.86 5.56
C VAL A 223 6.97 -20.51 5.77
N PHE A 224 8.01 -20.20 4.99
CA PHE A 224 8.76 -18.94 5.11
C PHE A 224 8.66 -18.12 3.83
N GLY A 225 8.43 -16.83 3.96
CA GLY A 225 8.40 -15.88 2.86
C GLY A 225 9.19 -14.63 3.17
N LEU A 226 9.94 -14.15 2.20
CA LEU A 226 10.64 -12.85 2.22
C LEU A 226 10.08 -11.99 1.11
N THR A 227 9.91 -10.70 1.40
CA THR A 227 9.49 -9.69 0.42
C THR A 227 10.40 -8.49 0.49
N ALA A 228 10.59 -7.84 -0.65
CA ALA A 228 11.27 -6.57 -0.74
C ALA A 228 10.58 -5.72 -1.81
N ASP A 229 10.28 -4.46 -1.47
CA ASP A 229 9.68 -3.49 -2.39
C ASP A 229 10.53 -2.21 -2.41
N MET A 230 10.66 -1.62 -3.60
CA MET A 230 11.18 -0.27 -3.79
C MET A 230 10.04 0.58 -4.35
N ALA A 231 9.70 1.65 -3.65
CA ALA A 231 8.68 2.61 -4.04
C ALA A 231 9.32 3.96 -4.37
N TYR A 232 8.76 4.62 -5.39
CA TYR A 232 9.10 5.98 -5.79
C TYR A 232 7.85 6.83 -5.91
N GLU A 233 7.83 7.94 -5.21
CA GLU A 233 6.76 8.93 -5.15
C GLU A 233 7.29 10.24 -5.76
N PRO A 234 7.08 10.47 -7.08
CA PRO A 234 7.68 11.61 -7.78
C PRO A 234 7.18 12.98 -7.28
N VAL A 235 5.93 13.06 -6.81
CA VAL A 235 5.35 14.31 -6.29
C VAL A 235 6.05 14.76 -5.01
N ASP A 236 6.28 13.83 -4.09
CA ASP A 236 6.94 14.08 -2.80
C ASP A 236 8.46 13.85 -2.88
N GLU A 237 8.99 13.53 -4.08
CA GLU A 237 10.40 13.22 -4.33
C GLU A 237 10.96 12.12 -3.39
N LYS A 238 10.08 11.25 -2.90
CA LYS A 238 10.40 10.24 -1.88
C LYS A 238 10.70 8.88 -2.52
N LYS A 239 11.79 8.26 -2.08
CA LYS A 239 12.15 6.87 -2.41
C LYS A 239 12.16 6.06 -1.13
N THR A 240 11.41 4.96 -1.11
CA THR A 240 11.26 4.11 0.08
C THR A 240 11.65 2.68 -0.26
N PHE A 241 12.45 2.06 0.60
CA PHE A 241 12.75 0.64 0.56
C PHE A 241 12.03 -0.06 1.71
N ARG A 242 11.35 -1.16 1.39
CA ARG A 242 10.56 -1.94 2.35
C ARG A 242 10.98 -3.39 2.31
N MET A 243 11.11 -4.01 3.46
CA MET A 243 11.38 -5.44 3.60
C MET A 243 10.36 -6.06 4.53
N GLY A 244 9.95 -7.28 4.19
CA GLY A 244 9.01 -8.03 5.00
C GLY A 244 9.37 -9.50 5.06
N MET A 245 9.08 -10.12 6.19
CA MET A 245 9.17 -11.55 6.33
C MET A 245 7.91 -12.11 6.96
N GLN A 246 7.57 -13.34 6.58
CA GLN A 246 6.50 -14.11 7.19
C GLN A 246 6.96 -15.52 7.48
N LEU A 247 6.50 -16.06 8.60
CA LEU A 247 6.73 -17.43 9.03
C LEU A 247 5.40 -18.06 9.42
N ALA A 248 5.05 -19.19 8.84
CA ALA A 248 3.86 -19.98 9.18
C ALA A 248 4.29 -21.24 9.98
N PRO A 249 4.53 -21.12 11.29
CA PRO A 249 4.98 -22.26 12.12
C PRO A 249 3.91 -23.33 12.26
N ALA A 250 2.64 -22.97 12.03
CA ALA A 250 1.51 -23.87 12.00
C ALA A 250 0.52 -23.45 10.91
N ARG A 251 -0.34 -24.37 10.45
CA ARG A 251 -1.34 -24.07 9.39
C ARG A 251 -2.33 -22.98 9.78
N PHE A 252 -2.55 -22.81 11.07
CA PHE A 252 -3.50 -21.82 11.60
C PHE A 252 -2.84 -20.52 12.02
N MET A 253 -1.49 -20.38 12.02
CA MET A 253 -0.78 -19.20 12.54
C MET A 253 0.28 -18.72 11.56
N VAL A 254 0.38 -17.39 11.40
CA VAL A 254 1.42 -16.71 10.63
C VAL A 254 1.98 -15.57 11.46
N LEU A 255 3.30 -15.56 11.65
CA LEU A 255 4.05 -14.46 12.24
C LEU A 255 4.62 -13.60 11.13
N ARG A 256 4.59 -12.28 11.31
CA ARG A 256 5.11 -11.33 10.33
C ARG A 256 5.95 -10.27 11.01
N ALA A 257 7.03 -9.86 10.34
CA ALA A 257 7.81 -8.69 10.70
C ALA A 257 8.23 -7.96 9.43
N GLY A 258 8.40 -6.66 9.53
CA GLY A 258 8.78 -5.85 8.38
C GLY A 258 9.45 -4.56 8.80
N TYR A 259 10.24 -4.02 7.90
CA TYR A 259 10.96 -2.78 8.09
C TYR A 259 10.81 -1.88 6.86
N MET A 260 10.64 -0.59 7.10
CA MET A 260 10.57 0.44 6.07
C MET A 260 11.61 1.53 6.34
N MET A 261 12.33 1.94 5.29
CA MET A 261 13.33 3.00 5.36
C MET A 261 13.31 3.87 4.11
N LYS A 262 13.78 5.11 4.20
CA LYS A 262 14.09 5.94 3.05
C LYS A 262 15.28 5.35 2.28
N ALA A 263 15.18 5.29 0.94
CA ALA A 263 16.26 4.73 0.12
C ALA A 263 17.54 5.56 0.14
N VAL A 264 17.46 6.86 0.43
CA VAL A 264 18.63 7.74 0.51
C VAL A 264 19.56 7.34 1.66
N SER A 265 19.02 7.00 2.82
CA SER A 265 19.80 6.53 3.97
C SER A 265 20.49 5.19 3.70
N ALA A 266 19.90 4.34 2.88
CA ALA A 266 20.45 3.02 2.54
C ALA A 266 21.62 3.07 1.55
N ILE A 267 21.68 4.09 0.67
CA ILE A 267 22.67 4.15 -0.41
C ILE A 267 23.89 5.02 -0.05
N TYR A 268 23.70 6.09 0.68
CA TYR A 268 24.75 7.08 0.90
C TYR A 268 25.34 7.12 2.31
N GLY A 269 24.78 6.42 3.29
CA GLY A 269 25.39 6.23 4.61
C GLY A 269 25.70 7.47 5.46
N ASN A 270 25.48 8.68 4.94
CA ASN A 270 25.78 9.97 5.55
C ASN A 270 24.56 10.87 5.57
N ALA A 271 23.48 10.40 6.19
CA ALA A 271 22.40 11.32 6.53
C ALA A 271 22.74 11.89 7.91
N GLU A 272 23.15 13.15 7.96
CA GLU A 272 22.85 13.98 9.13
C GLU A 272 21.33 14.05 9.21
N SER A 273 20.75 13.02 9.84
CA SER A 273 19.31 12.89 10.00
C SER A 273 18.92 13.38 11.36
N ASP A 274 18.66 14.66 11.47
CA ASP A 274 17.89 15.21 12.59
C ASP A 274 16.35 15.16 12.36
N SER A 275 15.90 14.48 11.31
CA SER A 275 14.47 14.21 11.12
C SER A 275 14.24 12.71 10.95
N PHE A 276 13.83 12.04 12.02
CA PHE A 276 13.16 10.75 11.91
C PHE A 276 11.92 10.94 11.03
N ASP A 277 11.92 10.31 9.87
CA ASP A 277 10.71 10.28 9.04
C ASP A 277 9.70 9.39 9.78
N GLU A 278 8.56 9.96 10.13
CA GLU A 278 7.49 9.32 10.90
C GLU A 278 7.04 7.97 10.30
N ASP A 279 7.31 7.75 9.02
CA ASP A 279 7.00 6.52 8.30
C ASP A 279 8.06 5.41 8.43
N GLU A 280 9.28 5.71 8.92
CA GLU A 280 10.35 4.70 9.05
C GLU A 280 10.13 3.82 10.29
N GLY A 281 10.52 2.57 10.21
CA GLY A 281 10.57 1.72 11.39
C GLY A 281 10.21 0.26 11.19
N LEU A 282 10.29 -0.44 12.30
CA LEU A 282 9.97 -1.85 12.43
C LEU A 282 8.49 -2.01 12.76
N GLY A 283 7.80 -2.87 12.01
CA GLY A 283 6.46 -3.34 12.30
C GLY A 283 6.44 -4.84 12.53
N GLY A 284 5.40 -5.31 13.22
CA GLY A 284 5.20 -6.74 13.44
C GLY A 284 3.74 -7.11 13.58
N GLY A 285 3.43 -8.39 13.45
CA GLY A 285 2.06 -8.86 13.59
C GLY A 285 1.92 -10.36 13.59
N VAL A 286 0.72 -10.79 13.96
CA VAL A 286 0.32 -12.19 13.99
C VAL A 286 -0.99 -12.37 13.25
N GLY A 287 -1.11 -13.46 12.50
CA GLY A 287 -2.33 -13.84 11.79
C GLY A 287 -2.78 -15.23 12.21
N PHE A 288 -4.08 -15.39 12.31
CA PHE A 288 -4.74 -16.68 12.58
C PHE A 288 -5.71 -17.03 11.46
N ASN A 289 -5.63 -18.29 10.97
CA ASN A 289 -6.49 -18.81 9.91
C ASN A 289 -7.31 -19.97 10.44
N PHE A 290 -8.62 -19.85 10.39
CA PHE A 290 -9.57 -20.85 10.86
C PHE A 290 -10.54 -21.20 9.72
N GLY A 291 -10.10 -22.09 8.82
CA GLY A 291 -10.89 -22.48 7.65
C GLY A 291 -11.19 -21.29 6.73
N SER A 292 -12.46 -20.88 6.67
CA SER A 292 -12.89 -19.72 5.89
C SER A 292 -12.56 -18.36 6.52
N TYR A 293 -12.22 -18.32 7.80
CA TYR A 293 -11.98 -17.08 8.55
C TYR A 293 -10.50 -16.82 8.75
N ALA A 294 -10.10 -15.56 8.73
CA ALA A 294 -8.78 -15.14 9.13
C ALA A 294 -8.87 -13.86 9.97
N LEU A 295 -8.05 -13.79 11.01
CA LEU A 295 -7.87 -12.64 11.88
C LEU A 295 -6.39 -12.28 11.91
N ASP A 296 -6.05 -11.06 11.55
CA ASP A 296 -4.68 -10.55 11.61
C ASP A 296 -4.63 -9.34 12.57
N TYR A 297 -3.57 -9.26 13.34
CA TYR A 297 -3.23 -8.11 14.18
C TYR A 297 -1.84 -7.60 13.81
N SER A 298 -1.66 -6.28 13.79
CA SER A 298 -0.34 -5.66 13.63
C SER A 298 -0.17 -4.45 14.52
N ILE A 299 1.09 -4.18 14.84
CA ILE A 299 1.53 -3.03 15.61
C ILE A 299 2.73 -2.40 14.90
N LYS A 300 2.73 -1.07 14.78
CA LYS A 300 3.84 -0.28 14.26
C LYS A 300 4.01 0.99 15.08
N PRO A 301 5.18 1.20 15.71
CA PRO A 301 5.51 2.47 16.36
C PRO A 301 5.81 3.55 15.31
N TYR A 302 5.41 4.78 15.61
CA TYR A 302 5.64 5.99 14.81
C TYR A 302 6.36 7.05 15.66
N ALA A 303 7.49 6.68 16.21
CA ALA A 303 8.32 7.54 17.08
C ALA A 303 7.48 8.33 18.10
N ASP A 304 7.59 9.65 18.13
CA ASP A 304 6.89 10.55 19.09
C ASP A 304 5.38 10.66 18.84
N LEU A 305 4.89 10.25 17.67
CA LEU A 305 3.46 10.25 17.34
C LEU A 305 2.67 9.10 17.97
N GLY A 306 3.38 8.14 18.59
CA GLY A 306 2.76 7.00 19.24
C GLY A 306 2.80 5.72 18.43
N THR A 307 1.79 4.87 18.59
CA THR A 307 1.77 3.52 18.01
C THR A 307 0.45 3.27 17.30
N SER A 308 0.54 2.84 16.05
CA SER A 308 -0.64 2.38 15.30
C SER A 308 -0.88 0.90 15.54
N GLN A 309 -2.15 0.56 15.75
CA GLN A 309 -2.61 -0.82 15.93
C GLN A 309 -3.71 -1.13 14.92
N ARG A 310 -3.62 -2.29 14.26
CA ARG A 310 -4.59 -2.75 13.27
C ARG A 310 -5.12 -4.12 13.58
N VAL A 311 -6.43 -4.28 13.38
CA VAL A 311 -7.10 -5.58 13.41
C VAL A 311 -7.79 -5.77 12.06
N SER A 312 -7.47 -6.86 11.37
CA SER A 312 -8.09 -7.23 10.10
C SER A 312 -8.85 -8.54 10.24
N PHE A 313 -10.09 -8.55 9.79
CA PHE A 313 -10.90 -9.76 9.66
C PHE A 313 -11.18 -10.04 8.20
N ARG A 314 -11.12 -11.32 7.82
CA ARG A 314 -11.43 -11.77 6.46
C ARG A 314 -12.22 -13.06 6.50
N ILE A 315 -13.22 -13.17 5.61
CA ILE A 315 -14.02 -14.37 5.37
C ILE A 315 -13.95 -14.77 3.90
N LYS A 316 -13.92 -16.08 3.63
CA LYS A 316 -14.06 -16.71 2.31
C LYS A 316 -15.37 -17.49 2.25
N PHE A 317 -15.99 -17.45 1.07
CA PHE A 317 -17.27 -18.10 0.83
C PHE A 317 -17.15 -19.26 -0.18
#